data_d49656e2b63506bdabea246db62f8d10
#
_entry.id   d49656e2b63506bdabea246db62f8d10
#
_cell.length_a   1.000
_cell.length_b   1.000
_cell.length_c   1.000
_cell.angle_alpha   90.00
_cell.angle_beta   90.00
_cell.angle_gamma   90.00
#
_symmetry.space_group_name_H-M   'P 1'
#
loop_
_entity.id
_entity.type
_entity.pdbx_description
1 polymer ?
#
loop_
_entity_poly.entity_id
_entity_poly.type
_entity_poly.pdbx_seq_one_letter_code
_entity_poly.pdbx_strand_id
1 'polypeptide(L)'
;MALFLFALALHLFLAMGGTLAGIDFKLLIVVDEIGAILVAPVLFAMLLGLDLREAFLLRSAHWIHYVVAGATAIPLQMFGGAMQELVLDSIPGGDEWRELLERALEPLLHTETTGELILLLFGGVLLAAVCEEVLFRGLMLQLLARGRSWGVPIFITGLLFALFHLDIIGLLPRTLLGVYFGILVWRSGSVFPAMVAHGANNLLAFAAIPLLETADGQAPEFGDARLLALLSGAAFLAVLIAYVRLTPLANSGESVPDPLPQSAAIDQTDERPLDPS
;
A
#
# COMPACT_ATOMS: atom_id res chain seq x y z
N MET A 1 -7.08 -4.44 14.01
CA MET A 1 -7.91 -5.44 13.33
C MET A 1 -9.30 -4.92 12.98
N ALA A 2 -10.04 -4.31 13.91
CA ALA A 2 -11.40 -3.76 13.62
C ALA A 2 -11.40 -2.76 12.43
N LEU A 3 -10.46 -1.82 12.38
CA LEU A 3 -10.33 -0.89 11.26
C LEU A 3 -10.15 -1.59 9.91
N PHE A 4 -9.27 -2.61 9.85
CA PHE A 4 -9.05 -3.38 8.62
C PHE A 4 -10.33 -4.08 8.14
N LEU A 5 -11.01 -4.77 9.06
CA LEU A 5 -12.25 -5.47 8.71
C LEU A 5 -13.37 -4.50 8.30
N PHE A 6 -13.45 -3.34 8.93
CA PHE A 6 -14.42 -2.31 8.56
C PHE A 6 -14.11 -1.73 7.18
N ALA A 7 -12.86 -1.35 6.90
CA ALA A 7 -12.45 -0.85 5.60
C ALA A 7 -12.68 -1.89 4.50
N LEU A 8 -12.31 -3.17 4.74
CA LEU A 8 -12.52 -4.26 3.79
C LEU A 8 -14.01 -4.51 3.53
N ALA A 9 -14.84 -4.51 4.57
CA ALA A 9 -16.29 -4.69 4.41
C ALA A 9 -16.92 -3.56 3.60
N LEU A 10 -16.50 -2.32 3.83
CA LEU A 10 -16.97 -1.16 3.10
C LEU A 10 -16.49 -1.18 1.63
N HIS A 11 -15.23 -1.54 1.40
CA HIS A 11 -14.66 -1.78 0.08
C HIS A 11 -15.48 -2.81 -0.71
N LEU A 12 -15.69 -4.01 -0.15
CA LEU A 12 -16.50 -5.04 -0.79
C LEU A 12 -17.95 -4.60 -1.05
N PHE A 13 -18.54 -3.87 -0.12
CA PHE A 13 -19.90 -3.35 -0.27
C PHE A 13 -19.99 -2.34 -1.43
N LEU A 14 -19.05 -1.38 -1.53
CA LEU A 14 -19.02 -0.39 -2.59
C LEU A 14 -18.70 -1.03 -3.95
N ALA A 15 -17.71 -1.93 -4.01
CA ALA A 15 -17.34 -2.62 -5.23
C ALA A 15 -18.51 -3.46 -5.77
N MET A 16 -19.15 -4.28 -4.94
CA MET A 16 -20.27 -5.11 -5.34
C MET A 16 -21.52 -4.28 -5.66
N GLY A 17 -21.85 -3.29 -4.81
CA GLY A 17 -23.01 -2.42 -5.02
C GLY A 17 -22.86 -1.57 -6.27
N GLY A 18 -21.69 -1.01 -6.52
CA GLY A 18 -21.38 -0.22 -7.72
C GLY A 18 -21.44 -1.04 -9.01
N THR A 19 -20.90 -2.26 -8.98
CA THR A 19 -20.97 -3.20 -10.11
C THR A 19 -22.42 -3.57 -10.42
N LEU A 20 -23.23 -3.88 -9.40
CA LEU A 20 -24.66 -4.18 -9.57
C LEU A 20 -25.46 -2.98 -10.06
N ALA A 21 -25.06 -1.77 -9.71
CA ALA A 21 -25.67 -0.53 -10.18
C ALA A 21 -25.22 -0.11 -11.59
N GLY A 22 -24.29 -0.85 -12.21
CA GLY A 22 -23.75 -0.54 -13.53
C GLY A 22 -22.88 0.72 -13.56
N ILE A 23 -22.23 1.06 -12.44
CA ILE A 23 -21.28 2.18 -12.38
C ILE A 23 -20.04 1.80 -13.19
N ASP A 24 -19.53 2.75 -13.97
CA ASP A 24 -18.28 2.59 -14.72
C ASP A 24 -17.13 2.18 -13.76
N PHE A 25 -16.33 1.20 -14.17
CA PHE A 25 -15.31 0.60 -13.32
C PHE A 25 -14.24 1.60 -12.86
N LYS A 26 -13.82 2.52 -13.72
CA LYS A 26 -12.81 3.55 -13.39
C LYS A 26 -13.37 4.58 -12.41
N LEU A 27 -14.65 4.94 -12.57
CA LEU A 27 -15.35 5.80 -11.61
C LEU A 27 -15.54 5.08 -10.27
N LEU A 28 -15.81 3.76 -10.30
CA LEU A 28 -15.96 2.95 -9.10
C LEU A 28 -14.68 2.91 -8.28
N ILE A 29 -13.50 2.87 -8.92
CA ILE A 29 -12.21 2.98 -8.21
C ILE A 29 -12.15 4.30 -7.43
N VAL A 30 -12.49 5.43 -8.05
CA VAL A 30 -12.47 6.75 -7.38
C VAL A 30 -13.43 6.78 -6.19
N VAL A 31 -14.63 6.23 -6.35
CA VAL A 31 -15.65 6.16 -5.29
C VAL A 31 -15.19 5.28 -4.14
N ASP A 32 -14.55 4.17 -4.43
CA ASP A 32 -14.05 3.22 -3.45
C ASP A 32 -12.84 3.77 -2.66
N GLU A 33 -11.87 4.35 -3.36
CA GLU A 33 -10.71 4.97 -2.73
C GLU A 33 -11.11 6.04 -1.71
N ILE A 34 -12.05 6.91 -2.07
CA ILE A 34 -12.52 7.96 -1.18
C ILE A 34 -13.51 7.39 -0.14
N GLY A 35 -14.51 6.64 -0.59
CA GLY A 35 -15.65 6.23 0.22
C GLY A 35 -15.33 5.12 1.22
N ALA A 36 -14.49 4.16 0.86
CA ALA A 36 -14.10 3.06 1.75
C ALA A 36 -12.71 3.27 2.36
N ILE A 37 -11.70 3.49 1.51
CA ILE A 37 -10.30 3.39 1.92
C ILE A 37 -9.86 4.62 2.70
N LEU A 38 -10.24 5.83 2.28
CA LEU A 38 -9.89 7.07 3.00
C LEU A 38 -10.85 7.36 4.17
N VAL A 39 -12.16 7.19 3.96
CA VAL A 39 -13.16 7.52 5.00
C VAL A 39 -13.00 6.64 6.23
N ALA A 40 -12.69 5.35 6.08
CA ALA A 40 -12.53 4.44 7.21
C ALA A 40 -11.45 4.90 8.22
N PRO A 41 -10.19 5.14 7.84
CA PRO A 41 -9.16 5.58 8.78
C PRO A 41 -9.42 6.98 9.34
N VAL A 42 -9.96 7.90 8.53
CA VAL A 42 -10.29 9.27 8.99
C VAL A 42 -11.38 9.21 10.07
N LEU A 43 -12.48 8.50 9.81
CA LEU A 43 -13.55 8.32 10.77
C LEU A 43 -13.05 7.66 12.06
N PHE A 44 -12.24 6.61 11.93
CA PHE A 44 -11.68 5.91 13.07
C PHE A 44 -10.75 6.79 13.91
N ALA A 45 -9.88 7.58 13.26
CA ALA A 45 -9.03 8.55 13.96
C ALA A 45 -9.83 9.63 14.67
N MET A 46 -10.88 10.16 14.03
CA MET A 46 -11.80 11.14 14.64
C MET A 46 -12.54 10.56 15.86
N LEU A 47 -13.04 9.33 15.76
CA LEU A 47 -13.74 8.65 16.88
C LEU A 47 -12.81 8.40 18.07
N LEU A 48 -11.50 8.22 17.81
CA LEU A 48 -10.50 8.08 18.87
C LEU A 48 -9.95 9.43 19.38
N GLY A 49 -10.40 10.56 18.84
CA GLY A 49 -9.93 11.89 19.21
C GLY A 49 -8.47 12.15 18.83
N LEU A 50 -7.96 11.48 17.78
CA LEU A 50 -6.58 11.65 17.34
C LEU A 50 -6.40 12.92 16.50
N ASP A 51 -5.25 13.59 16.64
CA ASP A 51 -4.83 14.60 15.66
C ASP A 51 -4.50 13.89 14.33
N LEU A 52 -5.19 14.28 13.26
CA LEU A 52 -5.07 13.60 11.96
C LEU A 52 -3.68 13.76 11.35
N ARG A 53 -3.01 14.90 11.60
CA ARG A 53 -1.67 15.17 11.06
C ARG A 53 -0.64 14.24 11.69
N GLU A 54 -0.73 14.04 13.00
CA GLU A 54 0.16 13.15 13.74
C GLU A 54 -0.19 11.67 13.49
N ALA A 55 -1.49 11.34 13.52
CA ALA A 55 -1.95 9.96 13.32
C ALA A 55 -1.57 9.40 11.96
N PHE A 56 -1.60 10.24 10.91
CA PHE A 56 -1.26 9.84 9.54
C PHE A 56 0.16 10.21 9.13
N LEU A 57 0.99 10.74 10.04
CA LEU A 57 2.36 11.16 9.75
C LEU A 57 2.46 12.15 8.57
N LEU A 58 1.51 13.10 8.49
CA LEU A 58 1.43 14.12 7.43
C LEU A 58 2.47 15.22 7.67
N ARG A 59 3.73 14.88 7.58
CA ARG A 59 4.87 15.78 7.77
C ARG A 59 5.92 15.58 6.68
N SER A 60 6.66 16.64 6.35
CA SER A 60 7.73 16.57 5.35
C SER A 60 8.85 15.63 5.80
N ALA A 61 9.48 14.95 4.84
CA ALA A 61 10.69 14.16 5.03
C ALA A 61 11.87 14.80 4.30
N HIS A 62 13.08 14.36 4.64
CA HIS A 62 14.27 14.78 3.89
C HIS A 62 14.19 14.28 2.45
N TRP A 63 14.65 15.07 1.48
CA TRP A 63 14.53 14.79 0.03
C TRP A 63 15.05 13.43 -0.40
N ILE A 64 16.07 12.89 0.29
CA ILE A 64 16.66 11.58 -0.04
C ILE A 64 15.62 10.45 0.00
N HIS A 65 14.62 10.53 0.89
CA HIS A 65 13.57 9.51 1.00
C HIS A 65 12.70 9.49 -0.26
N TYR A 66 12.44 10.64 -0.86
CA TYR A 66 11.67 10.74 -2.13
C TYR A 66 12.48 10.26 -3.32
N VAL A 67 13.79 10.57 -3.36
CA VAL A 67 14.67 10.07 -4.42
C VAL A 67 14.74 8.56 -4.39
N VAL A 68 14.91 7.95 -3.22
CA VAL A 68 14.92 6.49 -3.08
C VAL A 68 13.56 5.90 -3.44
N ALA A 69 12.46 6.51 -3.00
CA ALA A 69 11.10 6.09 -3.35
C ALA A 69 10.90 6.01 -4.88
N GLY A 70 11.33 7.04 -5.63
CA GLY A 70 11.26 7.04 -7.08
C GLY A 70 12.25 6.07 -7.75
N ALA A 71 13.49 6.03 -7.28
CA ALA A 71 14.53 5.18 -7.88
C ALA A 71 14.26 3.67 -7.75
N THR A 72 13.54 3.26 -6.70
CA THR A 72 13.17 1.85 -6.49
C THR A 72 11.95 1.41 -7.28
N ALA A 73 11.17 2.31 -7.84
CA ALA A 73 9.92 1.99 -8.53
C ALA A 73 10.14 1.01 -9.69
N ILE A 74 11.14 1.26 -10.56
CA ILE A 74 11.42 0.40 -11.71
C ILE A 74 11.86 -1.00 -11.27
N PRO A 75 12.96 -1.18 -10.48
CA PRO A 75 13.39 -2.53 -10.11
C PRO A 75 12.33 -3.27 -9.29
N LEU A 76 11.54 -2.57 -8.49
CA LEU A 76 10.49 -3.18 -7.69
C LEU A 76 9.31 -3.64 -8.55
N GLN A 77 8.88 -2.85 -9.55
CA GLN A 77 7.84 -3.23 -10.49
C GLN A 77 8.27 -4.44 -11.34
N MET A 78 9.50 -4.42 -11.86
CA MET A 78 10.04 -5.54 -12.63
C MET A 78 10.17 -6.82 -11.78
N PHE A 79 10.61 -6.68 -10.53
CA PHE A 79 10.69 -7.80 -9.59
C PHE A 79 9.31 -8.37 -9.28
N GLY A 80 8.32 -7.50 -9.00
CA GLY A 80 6.94 -7.91 -8.72
C GLY A 80 6.31 -8.67 -9.88
N GLY A 81 6.42 -8.16 -11.10
CA GLY A 81 5.94 -8.83 -12.32
C GLY A 81 6.61 -10.18 -12.56
N ALA A 82 7.95 -10.24 -12.46
CA ALA A 82 8.67 -11.50 -12.62
C ALA A 82 8.31 -12.54 -11.53
N MET A 83 8.09 -12.10 -10.28
CA MET A 83 7.61 -12.99 -9.21
C MET A 83 6.20 -13.50 -9.47
N GLN A 84 5.32 -12.67 -10.02
CA GLN A 84 3.96 -13.08 -10.41
C GLN A 84 4.00 -14.14 -11.49
N GLU A 85 4.83 -13.98 -12.54
CA GLU A 85 5.03 -14.99 -13.58
C GLU A 85 5.58 -16.30 -13.01
N LEU A 86 6.56 -16.26 -12.10
CA LEU A 86 7.08 -17.46 -11.46
C LEU A 86 6.03 -18.19 -10.61
N VAL A 87 5.11 -17.46 -9.99
CA VAL A 87 3.98 -18.08 -9.28
C VAL A 87 3.06 -18.78 -10.27
N LEU A 88 2.68 -18.11 -11.36
CA LEU A 88 1.81 -18.66 -12.40
C LEU A 88 2.42 -19.92 -13.03
N ASP A 89 3.73 -19.91 -13.33
CA ASP A 89 4.45 -21.06 -13.87
C ASP A 89 4.52 -22.25 -12.90
N SER A 90 4.37 -21.99 -11.59
CA SER A 90 4.54 -23.00 -10.55
C SER A 90 3.24 -23.64 -10.09
N ILE A 91 2.09 -23.09 -10.44
CA ILE A 91 0.77 -23.58 -10.01
C ILE A 91 0.07 -24.38 -11.11
N PRO A 92 -0.72 -25.39 -10.76
CA PRO A 92 -1.60 -26.06 -11.73
C PRO A 92 -2.62 -25.05 -12.30
N GLY A 93 -2.81 -25.04 -13.62
CA GLY A 93 -3.73 -24.12 -14.28
C GLY A 93 -3.22 -22.68 -14.38
N GLY A 94 -1.89 -22.48 -14.41
CA GLY A 94 -1.29 -21.14 -14.51
C GLY A 94 -1.72 -20.36 -15.75
N ASP A 95 -1.93 -21.04 -16.89
CA ASP A 95 -2.39 -20.40 -18.12
C ASP A 95 -3.85 -19.91 -17.99
N GLU A 96 -4.72 -20.69 -17.36
CA GLU A 96 -6.10 -20.29 -17.07
C GLU A 96 -6.13 -19.08 -16.10
N TRP A 97 -5.21 -19.04 -15.14
CA TRP A 97 -5.06 -17.88 -14.24
C TRP A 97 -4.57 -16.63 -14.99
N ARG A 98 -3.64 -16.76 -15.95
CA ARG A 98 -3.21 -15.64 -16.81
C ARG A 98 -4.39 -15.07 -17.56
N GLU A 99 -5.16 -15.91 -18.28
CA GLU A 99 -6.35 -15.46 -18.98
C GLU A 99 -7.36 -14.77 -18.05
N LEU A 100 -7.55 -15.30 -16.84
CA LEU A 100 -8.48 -14.69 -15.86
C LEU A 100 -8.00 -13.31 -15.43
N LEU A 101 -6.69 -13.16 -15.14
CA LEU A 101 -6.09 -11.89 -14.76
C LEU A 101 -6.15 -10.87 -15.90
N GLU A 102 -5.84 -11.26 -17.13
CA GLU A 102 -5.93 -10.42 -18.33
C GLU A 102 -7.37 -9.90 -18.52
N ARG A 103 -8.36 -10.79 -18.46
CA ARG A 103 -9.79 -10.40 -18.54
C ARG A 103 -10.23 -9.49 -17.39
N ALA A 104 -9.71 -9.70 -16.19
CA ALA A 104 -10.03 -8.85 -15.03
C ALA A 104 -9.40 -7.46 -15.15
N LEU A 105 -8.23 -7.35 -15.79
CA LEU A 105 -7.54 -6.09 -15.99
C LEU A 105 -8.00 -5.33 -17.24
N GLU A 106 -8.58 -6.01 -18.24
CA GLU A 106 -9.01 -5.40 -19.51
C GLU A 106 -9.85 -4.12 -19.33
N PRO A 107 -10.90 -4.08 -18.46
CA PRO A 107 -11.68 -2.85 -18.27
C PRO A 107 -10.88 -1.70 -17.66
N LEU A 108 -9.81 -2.04 -16.94
CA LEU A 108 -8.91 -1.07 -16.32
C LEU A 108 -7.93 -0.47 -17.35
N LEU A 109 -7.45 -1.30 -18.27
CA LEU A 109 -6.38 -0.97 -19.21
C LEU A 109 -6.90 -0.37 -20.51
N HIS A 110 -8.11 -0.78 -20.92
CA HIS A 110 -8.73 -0.25 -22.14
C HIS A 110 -9.34 1.13 -21.86
N THR A 111 -8.73 2.17 -22.42
CA THR A 111 -9.18 3.57 -22.30
C THR A 111 -9.51 4.09 -23.70
N GLU A 112 -10.80 4.39 -23.96
CA GLU A 112 -11.26 4.92 -25.26
C GLU A 112 -11.20 6.43 -25.30
N THR A 113 -11.26 7.10 -24.15
CA THR A 113 -11.33 8.55 -24.05
C THR A 113 -10.26 9.13 -23.11
N THR A 114 -9.87 10.37 -23.36
CA THR A 114 -8.99 11.13 -22.46
C THR A 114 -9.59 11.23 -21.03
N GLY A 115 -10.92 11.31 -20.92
CA GLY A 115 -11.61 11.35 -19.63
C GLY A 115 -11.40 10.07 -18.82
N GLU A 116 -11.49 8.90 -19.46
CA GLU A 116 -11.23 7.61 -18.81
C GLU A 116 -9.76 7.47 -18.39
N LEU A 117 -8.81 7.91 -19.22
CA LEU A 117 -7.41 7.92 -18.86
C LEU A 117 -7.17 8.82 -17.63
N ILE A 118 -7.79 10.00 -17.57
CA ILE A 118 -7.72 10.88 -16.41
C ILE A 118 -8.30 10.21 -15.17
N LEU A 119 -9.45 9.55 -15.27
CA LEU A 119 -10.06 8.80 -14.14
C LEU A 119 -9.16 7.67 -13.66
N LEU A 120 -8.56 6.92 -14.58
CA LEU A 120 -7.63 5.84 -14.27
C LEU A 120 -6.37 6.36 -13.55
N LEU A 121 -5.73 7.40 -14.07
CA LEU A 121 -4.53 7.97 -13.45
C LEU A 121 -4.86 8.66 -12.12
N PHE A 122 -6.00 9.33 -12.03
CA PHE A 122 -6.43 9.97 -10.78
C PHE A 122 -6.82 8.95 -9.73
N GLY A 123 -7.68 7.97 -10.06
CA GLY A 123 -8.14 6.93 -9.13
C GLY A 123 -7.05 5.89 -8.83
N GLY A 124 -6.58 5.19 -9.86
CA GLY A 124 -5.69 4.04 -9.69
C GLY A 124 -4.23 4.39 -9.38
N VAL A 125 -3.78 5.62 -9.67
CA VAL A 125 -2.40 6.05 -9.34
C VAL A 125 -2.38 7.01 -8.16
N LEU A 126 -3.06 8.14 -8.26
CA LEU A 126 -2.96 9.20 -7.25
C LEU A 126 -3.77 8.89 -6.00
N LEU A 127 -5.06 8.60 -6.14
CA LEU A 127 -5.92 8.34 -4.98
C LEU A 127 -5.54 7.05 -4.29
N ALA A 128 -5.28 5.96 -5.01
CA ALA A 128 -4.82 4.70 -4.44
C ALA A 128 -3.56 4.91 -3.59
N ALA A 129 -2.54 5.60 -4.14
CA ALA A 129 -1.31 5.89 -3.40
C ALA A 129 -1.54 6.75 -2.14
N VAL A 130 -2.50 7.67 -2.15
CA VAL A 130 -2.80 8.51 -0.98
C VAL A 130 -3.67 7.78 0.03
N CYS A 131 -4.79 7.23 -0.40
CA CYS A 131 -5.81 6.67 0.48
C CYS A 131 -5.31 5.39 1.17
N GLU A 132 -4.69 4.49 0.40
CA GLU A 132 -4.15 3.25 0.96
C GLU A 132 -2.97 3.50 1.90
N GLU A 133 -2.06 4.44 1.59
CA GLU A 133 -0.97 4.75 2.50
C GLU A 133 -1.46 5.44 3.79
N VAL A 134 -2.51 6.27 3.72
CA VAL A 134 -3.18 6.81 4.92
C VAL A 134 -3.76 5.70 5.79
N LEU A 135 -4.44 4.71 5.19
CA LEU A 135 -5.00 3.56 5.91
C LEU A 135 -3.91 2.69 6.52
N PHE A 136 -2.99 2.17 5.67
CA PHE A 136 -2.04 1.14 6.08
C PHE A 136 -0.85 1.70 6.85
N ARG A 137 -0.22 2.79 6.39
CA ARG A 137 1.02 3.33 6.99
C ARG A 137 0.74 4.50 7.92
N GLY A 138 -0.25 5.31 7.60
CA GLY A 138 -0.70 6.39 8.46
C GLY A 138 -1.26 5.86 9.77
N LEU A 139 -2.31 5.05 9.73
CA LEU A 139 -2.99 4.64 10.96
C LEU A 139 -2.67 3.22 11.42
N MET A 140 -2.83 2.21 10.55
CA MET A 140 -2.69 0.81 11.00
C MET A 140 -1.28 0.48 11.47
N LEU A 141 -0.24 0.89 10.73
CA LEU A 141 1.15 0.66 11.12
C LEU A 141 1.46 1.34 12.45
N GLN A 142 1.01 2.60 12.65
CA GLN A 142 1.24 3.33 13.88
C GLN A 142 0.57 2.65 15.09
N LEU A 143 -0.67 2.19 14.93
CA LEU A 143 -1.39 1.46 15.97
C LEU A 143 -0.73 0.13 16.34
N LEU A 144 -0.20 -0.60 15.35
CA LEU A 144 0.48 -1.87 15.58
C LEU A 144 1.89 -1.71 16.15
N ALA A 145 2.58 -0.62 15.82
CA ALA A 145 3.95 -0.34 16.28
C ALA A 145 4.03 0.15 17.72
N ARG A 146 2.90 0.53 18.34
CA ARG A 146 2.88 1.02 19.73
C ARG A 146 3.52 0.03 20.69
N GLY A 147 4.56 0.48 21.41
CA GLY A 147 5.28 -0.32 22.40
C GLY A 147 5.97 -1.56 21.84
N ARG A 148 6.20 -1.62 20.52
CA ARG A 148 6.82 -2.75 19.82
C ARG A 148 7.94 -2.31 18.89
N SER A 149 8.82 -3.24 18.53
CA SER A 149 9.77 -3.03 17.45
C SER A 149 9.04 -2.97 16.09
N TRP A 150 9.52 -2.16 15.16
CA TRP A 150 8.87 -1.90 13.87
C TRP A 150 8.78 -3.10 12.93
N GLY A 151 9.67 -4.09 13.05
CA GLY A 151 9.76 -5.19 12.09
C GLY A 151 8.47 -5.98 11.93
N VAL A 152 7.88 -6.44 13.05
CA VAL A 152 6.61 -7.21 13.03
C VAL A 152 5.43 -6.36 12.54
N PRO A 153 5.22 -5.13 13.03
CA PRO A 153 4.18 -4.23 12.48
C PRO A 153 4.31 -3.97 10.99
N ILE A 154 5.52 -3.72 10.48
CA ILE A 154 5.77 -3.52 9.05
C ILE A 154 5.37 -4.75 8.25
N PHE A 155 5.77 -5.94 8.69
CA PHE A 155 5.42 -7.19 8.01
C PHE A 155 3.90 -7.43 8.02
N ILE A 156 3.25 -7.27 9.19
CA ILE A 156 1.81 -7.49 9.31
C ILE A 156 1.03 -6.52 8.42
N THR A 157 1.38 -5.22 8.42
CA THR A 157 0.67 -4.24 7.57
C THR A 157 0.96 -4.46 6.09
N GLY A 158 2.16 -4.94 5.72
CA GLY A 158 2.47 -5.35 4.36
C GLY A 158 1.63 -6.54 3.89
N LEU A 159 1.45 -7.54 4.75
CA LEU A 159 0.59 -8.69 4.46
C LEU A 159 -0.90 -8.30 4.38
N LEU A 160 -1.39 -7.46 5.30
CA LEU A 160 -2.76 -6.97 5.26
C LEU A 160 -3.03 -6.11 4.02
N PHE A 161 -2.06 -5.30 3.59
CA PHE A 161 -2.10 -4.57 2.33
C PHE A 161 -2.29 -5.52 1.13
N ALA A 162 -1.51 -6.59 1.06
CA ALA A 162 -1.64 -7.58 -0.01
C ALA A 162 -2.98 -8.33 0.03
N LEU A 163 -3.44 -8.72 1.22
CA LEU A 163 -4.73 -9.41 1.41
C LEU A 163 -5.92 -8.51 1.06
N PHE A 164 -5.80 -7.21 1.22
CA PHE A 164 -6.86 -6.25 0.86
C PHE A 164 -7.20 -6.27 -0.63
N HIS A 165 -6.23 -6.59 -1.49
CA HIS A 165 -6.42 -6.69 -2.93
C HIS A 165 -7.12 -7.97 -3.40
N LEU A 166 -7.34 -8.95 -2.52
CA LEU A 166 -8.03 -10.22 -2.81
C LEU A 166 -7.45 -11.01 -3.99
N ASP A 167 -6.19 -10.77 -4.32
CA ASP A 167 -5.46 -11.44 -5.40
C ASP A 167 -4.39 -12.37 -4.81
N ILE A 168 -4.65 -13.68 -4.94
CA ILE A 168 -3.76 -14.72 -4.40
C ILE A 168 -2.44 -14.80 -5.18
N ILE A 169 -2.46 -14.53 -6.48
CA ILE A 169 -1.26 -14.59 -7.34
C ILE A 169 -0.31 -13.45 -7.01
N GLY A 170 -0.87 -12.25 -6.79
CA GLY A 170 -0.12 -11.06 -6.38
C GLY A 170 0.20 -10.99 -4.88
N LEU A 171 -0.21 -11.97 -4.06
CA LEU A 171 -0.07 -11.90 -2.60
C LEU A 171 1.39 -11.69 -2.15
N LEU A 172 2.32 -12.48 -2.69
CA LEU A 172 3.74 -12.38 -2.31
C LEU A 172 4.37 -11.05 -2.77
N PRO A 173 4.34 -10.68 -4.06
CA PRO A 173 4.92 -9.41 -4.50
C PRO A 173 4.27 -8.19 -3.83
N ARG A 174 2.95 -8.16 -3.62
CA ARG A 174 2.28 -7.06 -2.89
C ARG A 174 2.63 -7.02 -1.41
N THR A 175 2.87 -8.17 -0.77
CA THR A 175 3.37 -8.18 0.62
C THR A 175 4.74 -7.52 0.70
N LEU A 176 5.67 -7.85 -0.22
CA LEU A 176 7.01 -7.26 -0.27
C LEU A 176 6.95 -5.76 -0.57
N LEU A 177 6.09 -5.34 -1.49
CA LEU A 177 5.80 -3.94 -1.78
C LEU A 177 5.30 -3.21 -0.52
N GLY A 178 4.35 -3.83 0.18
CA GLY A 178 3.81 -3.31 1.42
C GLY A 178 4.83 -3.18 2.54
N VAL A 179 5.73 -4.15 2.68
CA VAL A 179 6.85 -4.11 3.62
C VAL A 179 7.81 -2.96 3.27
N TYR A 180 8.12 -2.79 1.99
CA TYR A 180 8.98 -1.69 1.54
C TYR A 180 8.39 -0.31 1.87
N PHE A 181 7.11 -0.08 1.62
CA PHE A 181 6.43 1.16 1.99
C PHE A 181 6.48 1.41 3.51
N GLY A 182 6.30 0.35 4.31
CA GLY A 182 6.47 0.42 5.77
C GLY A 182 7.89 0.81 6.19
N ILE A 183 8.92 0.31 5.51
CA ILE A 183 10.32 0.69 5.75
C ILE A 183 10.56 2.17 5.41
N LEU A 184 9.99 2.68 4.32
CA LEU A 184 10.09 4.11 3.97
C LEU A 184 9.50 4.99 5.07
N VAL A 185 8.32 4.64 5.59
CA VAL A 185 7.69 5.38 6.69
C VAL A 185 8.51 5.30 7.97
N TRP A 186 8.98 4.12 8.34
CA TRP A 186 9.83 3.93 9.51
C TRP A 186 11.11 4.77 9.44
N ARG A 187 11.77 4.81 8.28
CA ARG A 187 13.04 5.56 8.11
C ARG A 187 12.83 7.06 8.02
N SER A 188 11.77 7.51 7.35
CA SER A 188 11.51 8.93 7.11
C SER A 188 10.69 9.62 8.20
N GLY A 189 9.92 8.86 8.98
CA GLY A 189 8.92 9.40 9.92
C GLY A 189 7.75 10.08 9.22
N SER A 190 7.54 9.86 7.93
CA SER A 190 6.54 10.52 7.08
C SER A 190 5.87 9.50 6.16
N VAL A 191 4.58 9.68 5.90
CA VAL A 191 3.84 8.85 4.93
C VAL A 191 4.13 9.25 3.48
N PHE A 192 4.54 10.48 3.21
CA PHE A 192 4.70 11.00 1.84
C PHE A 192 5.71 10.24 0.97
N PRO A 193 6.90 9.78 1.45
CA PRO A 193 7.78 8.95 0.64
C PRO A 193 7.16 7.62 0.23
N ALA A 194 6.32 7.01 1.08
CA ALA A 194 5.58 5.80 0.73
C ALA A 194 4.52 6.09 -0.35
N MET A 195 3.78 7.21 -0.24
CA MET A 195 2.84 7.66 -1.29
C MET A 195 3.54 7.85 -2.64
N VAL A 196 4.74 8.46 -2.65
CA VAL A 196 5.53 8.63 -3.89
C VAL A 196 5.97 7.30 -4.47
N ALA A 197 6.47 6.38 -3.64
CA ALA A 197 6.87 5.04 -4.09
C ALA A 197 5.68 4.25 -4.64
N HIS A 198 4.54 4.30 -3.95
CA HIS A 198 3.32 3.63 -4.34
C HIS A 198 2.77 4.21 -5.66
N GLY A 199 2.61 5.54 -5.75
CA GLY A 199 2.14 6.19 -6.97
C GLY A 199 3.07 5.94 -8.16
N ALA A 200 4.39 5.97 -7.96
CA ALA A 200 5.34 5.64 -9.01
C ALA A 200 5.23 4.17 -9.48
N ASN A 201 5.04 3.24 -8.53
CA ASN A 201 4.82 1.82 -8.86
C ASN A 201 3.53 1.62 -9.66
N ASN A 202 2.42 2.22 -9.23
CA ASN A 202 1.13 2.14 -9.93
C ASN A 202 1.21 2.80 -11.30
N LEU A 203 1.86 3.97 -11.41
CA LEU A 203 2.07 4.64 -12.69
C LEU A 203 2.85 3.76 -13.67
N LEU A 204 3.91 3.08 -13.22
CA LEU A 204 4.66 2.15 -14.04
C LEU A 204 3.82 0.93 -14.45
N ALA A 205 3.00 0.39 -13.54
CA ALA A 205 2.10 -0.71 -13.84
C ALA A 205 1.11 -0.34 -14.95
N PHE A 206 0.47 0.83 -14.86
CA PHE A 206 -0.49 1.27 -15.88
C PHE A 206 0.17 1.81 -17.17
N ALA A 207 1.32 2.47 -17.08
CA ALA A 207 2.03 2.98 -18.26
C ALA A 207 2.80 1.89 -19.02
N ALA A 208 3.21 0.81 -18.33
CA ALA A 208 3.94 -0.27 -18.98
C ALA A 208 3.06 -1.04 -19.97
N ILE A 209 1.77 -1.18 -19.70
CA ILE A 209 0.88 -2.04 -20.47
C ILE A 209 0.74 -1.57 -21.93
N PRO A 210 0.36 -0.30 -22.24
CA PRO A 210 0.30 0.16 -23.64
C PRO A 210 1.65 0.22 -24.32
N LEU A 211 2.74 0.39 -23.57
CA LEU A 211 4.11 0.41 -24.11
C LEU A 211 4.66 -0.98 -24.38
N LEU A 212 4.06 -2.01 -23.77
CA LEU A 212 4.45 -3.40 -23.87
C LEU A 212 3.63 -4.18 -24.91
N GLU A 213 2.48 -3.64 -25.33
CA GLU A 213 1.77 -4.16 -26.49
C GLU A 213 2.58 -3.83 -27.75
N THR A 214 3.22 -4.84 -28.31
CA THR A 214 3.86 -4.70 -29.63
C THR A 214 2.79 -4.45 -30.70
N ALA A 215 3.19 -3.91 -31.87
CA ALA A 215 2.28 -3.66 -32.99
C ALA A 215 1.47 -4.89 -33.43
N ASP A 216 1.89 -6.10 -33.01
CA ASP A 216 1.25 -7.38 -33.29
C ASP A 216 0.37 -7.87 -32.12
N GLY A 217 0.15 -7.07 -31.08
CA GLY A 217 -0.68 -7.42 -29.90
C GLY A 217 -0.05 -8.49 -28.99
N GLN A 218 1.23 -8.76 -29.15
CA GLN A 218 1.96 -9.68 -28.29
C GLN A 218 2.71 -8.89 -27.21
N ALA A 219 2.54 -9.29 -25.94
CA ALA A 219 3.40 -8.75 -24.88
C ALA A 219 4.87 -9.07 -25.20
N PRO A 220 5.80 -8.13 -25.02
CA PRO A 220 7.21 -8.42 -25.27
C PRO A 220 7.68 -9.52 -24.30
N GLU A 221 8.33 -10.53 -24.84
CA GLU A 221 9.01 -11.52 -24.01
C GLU A 221 10.17 -10.84 -23.28
N PHE A 222 10.02 -10.59 -22.00
CA PHE A 222 11.09 -10.04 -21.14
C PHE A 222 12.21 -11.03 -20.83
N GLY A 223 12.33 -12.09 -21.61
CA GLY A 223 13.30 -13.15 -21.38
C GLY A 223 12.92 -14.07 -20.19
N ASP A 224 13.92 -14.70 -19.59
CA ASP A 224 13.71 -15.62 -18.48
C ASP A 224 13.23 -14.84 -17.22
N ALA A 225 12.00 -15.11 -16.77
CA ALA A 225 11.40 -14.48 -15.58
C ALA A 225 12.26 -14.70 -14.32
N ARG A 226 12.99 -15.83 -14.24
CA ARG A 226 13.92 -16.11 -13.13
C ARG A 226 15.10 -15.16 -13.13
N LEU A 227 15.70 -14.94 -14.31
CA LEU A 227 16.81 -14.01 -14.46
C LEU A 227 16.35 -12.57 -14.19
N LEU A 228 15.18 -12.18 -14.69
CA LEU A 228 14.58 -10.88 -14.44
C LEU A 228 14.31 -10.65 -12.95
N ALA A 229 13.70 -11.62 -12.27
CA ALA A 229 13.47 -11.58 -10.82
C ALA A 229 14.78 -11.46 -10.05
N LEU A 230 15.80 -12.21 -10.43
CA LEU A 230 17.11 -12.18 -9.77
C LEU A 230 17.78 -10.82 -9.92
N LEU A 231 17.87 -10.28 -11.14
CA LEU A 231 18.56 -9.02 -11.42
C LEU A 231 17.81 -7.82 -10.82
N SER A 232 16.50 -7.75 -11.01
CA SER A 232 15.68 -6.65 -10.49
C SER A 232 15.57 -6.71 -8.95
N GLY A 233 15.44 -7.92 -8.39
CA GLY A 233 15.46 -8.13 -6.94
C GLY A 233 16.81 -7.78 -6.32
N ALA A 234 17.92 -8.14 -6.97
CA ALA A 234 19.26 -7.76 -6.52
C ALA A 234 19.47 -6.23 -6.58
N ALA A 235 19.02 -5.59 -7.67
CA ALA A 235 19.07 -4.13 -7.82
C ALA A 235 18.25 -3.43 -6.73
N PHE A 236 17.00 -3.86 -6.51
CA PHE A 236 16.14 -3.35 -5.45
C PHE A 236 16.79 -3.51 -4.07
N LEU A 237 17.29 -4.72 -3.75
CA LEU A 237 17.92 -5.01 -2.47
C LEU A 237 19.19 -4.17 -2.26
N ALA A 238 20.00 -3.96 -3.29
CA ALA A 238 21.18 -3.11 -3.21
C ALA A 238 20.82 -1.66 -2.86
N VAL A 239 19.79 -1.09 -3.52
CA VAL A 239 19.30 0.26 -3.20
C VAL A 239 18.73 0.30 -1.78
N LEU A 240 17.96 -0.70 -1.38
CA LEU A 240 17.36 -0.77 -0.04
C LEU A 240 18.44 -0.86 1.05
N ILE A 241 19.47 -1.70 0.86
CA ILE A 241 20.60 -1.81 1.80
C ILE A 241 21.35 -0.48 1.89
N ALA A 242 21.65 0.15 0.76
CA ALA A 242 22.30 1.46 0.74
C ALA A 242 21.44 2.51 1.45
N TYR A 243 20.15 2.55 1.20
CA TYR A 243 19.20 3.44 1.85
C TYR A 243 19.21 3.26 3.38
N VAL A 244 19.06 2.01 3.85
CA VAL A 244 19.03 1.72 5.30
C VAL A 244 20.37 2.06 5.97
N ARG A 245 21.50 1.90 5.28
CA ARG A 245 22.83 2.23 5.83
C ARG A 245 23.13 3.73 5.81
N LEU A 246 22.68 4.44 4.78
CA LEU A 246 23.04 5.85 4.57
C LEU A 246 22.06 6.83 5.21
N THR A 247 20.83 6.42 5.51
CA THR A 247 19.84 7.27 6.15
C THR A 247 19.73 6.94 7.63
N PRO A 248 19.89 7.90 8.56
CA PRO A 248 19.59 7.70 9.97
C PRO A 248 18.09 7.45 10.17
N LEU A 249 17.73 6.82 11.28
CA LEU A 249 16.33 6.72 11.70
C LEU A 249 15.82 8.12 12.05
N ALA A 250 14.64 8.48 11.57
CA ALA A 250 14.01 9.76 11.93
C ALA A 250 13.76 9.87 13.45
N ASN A 251 13.56 8.72 14.10
CA ASN A 251 13.25 8.61 15.53
C ASN A 251 14.25 7.65 16.21
N SER A 252 15.56 7.93 16.14
CA SER A 252 16.56 7.16 16.88
C SER A 252 16.45 7.45 18.37
N GLY A 253 15.62 6.71 19.08
CA GLY A 253 15.55 6.74 20.53
C GLY A 253 14.19 7.01 21.16
N GLU A 254 13.19 7.46 20.41
CA GLU A 254 11.84 7.64 20.95
C GLU A 254 10.95 6.47 20.50
N SER A 255 10.32 5.80 21.48
CA SER A 255 9.13 5.00 21.21
C SER A 255 8.13 5.87 20.44
N VAL A 256 7.44 5.31 19.44
CA VAL A 256 6.36 6.00 18.72
C VAL A 256 5.52 6.76 19.76
N PRO A 257 5.39 8.11 19.66
CA PRO A 257 4.57 8.85 20.59
C PRO A 257 3.17 8.22 20.63
N ASP A 258 2.61 8.04 21.82
CA ASP A 258 1.26 7.51 21.93
C ASP A 258 0.28 8.57 21.37
N PRO A 259 -0.37 8.34 20.21
CA PRO A 259 -1.29 9.31 19.64
C PRO A 259 -2.63 9.37 20.41
N LEU A 260 -2.85 8.50 21.42
CA LEU A 260 -4.03 8.63 22.27
C LEU A 260 -3.81 9.75 23.29
N PRO A 261 -4.83 10.60 23.52
CA PRO A 261 -4.77 11.60 24.59
C PRO A 261 -4.54 10.88 25.93
N GLN A 262 -3.61 11.39 26.74
CA GLN A 262 -3.28 10.83 28.06
C GLN A 262 -4.48 10.79 29.03
N SER A 263 -5.58 11.45 28.70
CA SER A 263 -6.85 11.41 29.45
C SER A 263 -7.60 10.09 29.37
N ALA A 264 -7.17 9.13 28.53
CA ALA A 264 -7.74 7.78 28.48
C ALA A 264 -7.00 6.78 29.39
N ALA A 265 -5.96 7.19 30.08
CA ALA A 265 -5.43 6.45 31.22
C ALA A 265 -6.47 6.58 32.35
N ILE A 266 -7.27 5.53 32.54
CA ILE A 266 -8.16 5.41 33.68
C ILE A 266 -7.33 5.70 34.92
N ASP A 267 -7.72 6.74 35.65
CA ASP A 267 -7.16 7.12 36.93
C ASP A 267 -7.30 5.93 37.91
N GLN A 268 -6.27 5.08 37.96
CA GLN A 268 -6.18 3.97 38.92
C GLN A 268 -5.62 4.43 40.26
N THR A 269 -5.55 5.72 40.53
CA THR A 269 -4.96 6.26 41.77
C THR A 269 -5.98 6.74 42.81
N ASP A 270 -7.28 6.51 42.68
CA ASP A 270 -8.25 6.83 43.74
C ASP A 270 -8.66 5.61 44.57
N GLU A 271 -7.70 4.75 44.95
CA GLU A 271 -7.84 3.93 46.14
C GLU A 271 -7.43 4.76 47.37
N ARG A 272 -8.33 5.60 47.82
CA ARG A 272 -8.21 6.13 49.16
C ARG A 272 -8.44 4.97 50.19
N PRO A 273 -7.52 4.74 51.15
CA PRO A 273 -7.76 3.79 52.21
C PRO A 273 -8.98 4.23 52.99
N LEU A 274 -9.94 3.33 53.14
CA LEU A 274 -11.05 3.52 54.08
C LEU A 274 -10.45 3.61 55.48
N ASP A 275 -10.60 4.75 56.13
CA ASP A 275 -10.20 5.02 57.50
C ASP A 275 -11.05 4.12 58.43
N PRO A 276 -10.43 3.26 59.27
CA PRO A 276 -11.15 2.44 60.22
C PRO A 276 -11.36 3.23 61.52
N SER A 277 -12.52 3.81 61.71
CA SER A 277 -12.97 4.31 63.02
C SER A 277 -14.32 3.72 63.38
#